data_cf7508136995f57a5aeca07b198d64d1
#
_entry.id   cf7508136995f57a5aeca07b198d64d1
#
_cell.length_a   1.000
_cell.length_b   1.000
_cell.length_c   1.000
_cell.angle_alpha   90.00
_cell.angle_beta   90.00
_cell.angle_gamma   90.00
#
_symmetry.space_group_name_H-M   'P 1'
#
loop_
_entity.id
_entity.type
_entity.pdbx_description
1 polymer ?
#
loop_
_entity_poly.entity_id
_entity_poly.type
_entity_poly.pdbx_seq_one_letter_code
_entity_poly.pdbx_strand_id
1 'polypeptide(L)'
;CLALNVYFEARGEESIAGKLAVAEVTLNRVASQDYPNTICEVVLQENQNGCSFSWWCDGKSDVPAEYTAFQESKALAKMMIEDGEYISVVGKDVTHYHATSVNPYWSDSLSYTKTIGNHVFYAESSNKPLPRPTGLICEQRDYHVYAMNTCVEYEGEL
;
A
#
# COMPACT_ATOMS: atom_id res chain seq x y z
N CYS A 1 6.89 5.08 -5.88
CA CYS A 1 5.63 5.24 -5.13
C CYS A 1 5.49 4.22 -4.02
N LEU A 2 5.51 2.88 -4.29
CA LEU A 2 5.30 1.89 -3.22
C LEU A 2 6.34 2.02 -2.09
N ALA A 3 7.62 2.17 -2.42
CA ALA A 3 8.69 2.34 -1.44
C ALA A 3 8.51 3.60 -0.58
N LEU A 4 8.06 4.71 -1.18
CA LEU A 4 7.73 5.93 -0.44
C LEU A 4 6.57 5.69 0.51
N ASN A 5 5.52 5.02 0.04
CA ASN A 5 4.37 4.72 0.89
C ASN A 5 4.75 3.85 2.09
N VAL A 6 5.50 2.77 1.86
CA VAL A 6 6.01 1.91 2.94
C VAL A 6 6.88 2.71 3.91
N TYR A 7 7.75 3.60 3.41
CA TYR A 7 8.59 4.44 4.24
C TYR A 7 7.76 5.37 5.13
N PHE A 8 6.88 6.17 4.55
CA PHE A 8 6.14 7.19 5.31
C PHE A 8 5.08 6.59 6.24
N GLU A 9 4.45 5.51 5.84
CA GLU A 9 3.40 4.85 6.63
C GLU A 9 3.96 3.88 7.68
N ALA A 10 5.09 3.22 7.42
CA ALA A 10 5.52 2.09 8.21
C ALA A 10 7.00 2.09 8.62
N ARG A 11 7.75 3.20 8.46
CA ARG A 11 9.17 3.23 8.90
C ARG A 11 9.34 3.03 10.41
N GLY A 12 8.33 3.39 11.21
CA GLY A 12 8.30 3.18 12.66
C GLY A 12 7.85 1.79 13.09
N GLU A 13 7.46 0.92 12.14
CA GLU A 13 7.13 -0.46 12.45
C GLU A 13 8.40 -1.27 12.71
N GLU A 14 8.46 -1.96 13.85
CA GLU A 14 9.60 -2.82 14.19
C GLU A 14 9.59 -4.13 13.40
N SER A 15 8.39 -4.62 13.04
CA SER A 15 8.25 -5.88 12.32
C SER A 15 8.23 -5.69 10.81
N ILE A 16 8.96 -6.53 10.09
CA ILE A 16 8.90 -6.62 8.64
C ILE A 16 7.46 -6.94 8.18
N ALA A 17 6.74 -7.77 8.94
CA ALA A 17 5.36 -8.10 8.63
C ALA A 17 4.44 -6.86 8.58
N GLY A 18 4.62 -5.89 9.47
CA GLY A 18 3.87 -4.63 9.44
C GLY A 18 4.16 -3.80 8.20
N LYS A 19 5.42 -3.73 7.78
CA LYS A 19 5.83 -3.02 6.56
C LYS A 19 5.29 -3.71 5.29
N LEU A 20 5.35 -5.04 5.24
CA LEU A 20 4.79 -5.83 4.15
C LEU A 20 3.27 -5.70 4.08
N ALA A 21 2.59 -5.65 5.22
CA ALA A 21 1.14 -5.47 5.29
C ALA A 21 0.68 -4.14 4.66
N VAL A 22 1.41 -3.05 4.90
CA VAL A 22 1.16 -1.76 4.25
C VAL A 22 1.36 -1.84 2.74
N ALA A 23 2.42 -2.50 2.28
CA ALA A 23 2.65 -2.72 0.86
C ALA A 23 1.53 -3.58 0.24
N GLU A 24 1.13 -4.67 0.91
CA GLU A 24 0.05 -5.55 0.44
C GLU A 24 -1.29 -4.80 0.30
N VAL A 25 -1.66 -3.96 1.26
CA VAL A 25 -2.87 -3.13 1.15
C VAL A 25 -2.82 -2.23 -0.09
N THR A 26 -1.67 -1.62 -0.38
CA THR A 26 -1.50 -0.79 -1.58
C THR A 26 -1.72 -1.61 -2.85
N LEU A 27 -1.13 -2.80 -2.94
CA LEU A 27 -1.29 -3.69 -4.09
C LEU A 27 -2.71 -4.26 -4.19
N ASN A 28 -3.37 -4.58 -3.07
CA ASN A 28 -4.77 -4.97 -3.05
C ASN A 28 -5.69 -3.88 -3.62
N ARG A 29 -5.42 -2.62 -3.29
CA ARG A 29 -6.15 -1.49 -3.88
C ARG A 29 -5.94 -1.42 -5.39
N VAL A 30 -4.72 -1.56 -5.88
CA VAL A 30 -4.44 -1.62 -7.33
C VAL A 30 -5.19 -2.77 -8.00
N ALA A 31 -5.33 -3.90 -7.32
CA ALA A 31 -6.06 -5.06 -7.82
C ALA A 31 -7.58 -4.92 -7.75
N SER A 32 -8.10 -3.94 -7.02
CA SER A 32 -9.54 -3.69 -6.86
C SER A 32 -10.06 -2.75 -7.95
N GLN A 33 -11.29 -2.99 -8.42
CA GLN A 33 -11.97 -2.09 -9.36
C GLN A 33 -12.43 -0.76 -8.72
N ASP A 34 -12.43 -0.69 -7.40
CA ASP A 34 -12.87 0.49 -6.66
C ASP A 34 -11.75 1.53 -6.47
N TYR A 35 -10.55 1.22 -6.95
CA TYR A 35 -9.34 2.05 -6.85
C TYR A 35 -8.69 2.25 -8.21
N PRO A 36 -7.78 3.24 -8.34
CA PRO A 36 -6.94 3.37 -9.51
C PRO A 36 -6.12 2.10 -9.77
N ASN A 37 -5.76 1.86 -11.02
CA ASN A 37 -5.11 0.62 -11.46
C ASN A 37 -3.58 0.71 -11.54
N THR A 38 -2.98 1.76 -11.00
CA THR A 38 -1.54 1.89 -10.85
C THR A 38 -1.14 2.19 -9.41
N ILE A 39 0.06 1.74 -9.02
CA ILE A 39 0.58 1.95 -7.66
C ILE A 39 0.64 3.44 -7.32
N CYS A 40 1.16 4.28 -8.24
CA CYS A 40 1.31 5.70 -7.95
C CYS A 40 -0.04 6.41 -7.85
N GLU A 41 -0.99 6.09 -8.69
CA GLU A 41 -2.34 6.68 -8.60
C GLU A 41 -3.05 6.28 -7.30
N VAL A 42 -2.86 5.04 -6.81
CA VAL A 42 -3.38 4.61 -5.50
C VAL A 42 -2.69 5.37 -4.37
N VAL A 43 -1.36 5.48 -4.43
CA VAL A 43 -0.58 6.13 -3.36
C VAL A 43 -0.86 7.64 -3.29
N LEU A 44 -1.00 8.29 -4.44
CA LEU A 44 -1.20 9.74 -4.55
C LEU A 44 -2.68 10.12 -4.68
N GLN A 45 -3.60 9.19 -4.43
CA GLN A 45 -5.02 9.40 -4.58
C GLN A 45 -5.55 10.44 -3.59
N GLU A 46 -6.19 11.46 -4.14
CA GLU A 46 -6.93 12.49 -3.41
C GLU A 46 -8.42 12.40 -3.70
N ASN A 47 -9.23 12.65 -2.71
CA ASN A 47 -10.68 12.76 -2.83
C ASN A 47 -11.22 13.90 -1.97
N GLN A 48 -12.52 14.09 -1.94
CA GLN A 48 -13.17 15.17 -1.19
C GLN A 48 -12.90 15.14 0.32
N ASN A 49 -12.50 13.98 0.85
CA ASN A 49 -12.23 13.76 2.27
C ASN A 49 -10.72 13.84 2.61
N GLY A 50 -9.86 14.09 1.63
CA GLY A 50 -8.41 14.16 1.77
C GLY A 50 -7.67 13.09 0.98
N CYS A 51 -6.42 12.85 1.33
CA CYS A 51 -5.56 11.87 0.67
C CYS A 51 -5.76 10.47 1.25
N SER A 52 -5.65 9.46 0.40
CA SER A 52 -5.72 8.05 0.81
C SER A 52 -4.60 7.69 1.78
N PHE A 53 -3.44 8.31 1.63
CA PHE A 53 -2.31 8.24 2.55
C PHE A 53 -1.97 9.64 3.02
N SER A 54 -2.03 9.87 4.33
CA SER A 54 -2.00 11.21 4.92
C SER A 54 -0.69 11.97 4.68
N TRP A 55 0.43 11.26 4.56
CA TRP A 55 1.74 11.87 4.36
C TRP A 55 1.82 12.69 3.06
N TRP A 56 1.06 12.30 2.02
CA TRP A 56 1.02 13.01 0.74
C TRP A 56 0.39 14.41 0.84
N CYS A 57 -0.54 14.61 1.78
CA CYS A 57 -1.29 15.87 1.97
C CYS A 57 -0.97 16.61 3.27
N ASP A 58 0.00 16.18 4.06
CA ASP A 58 0.27 16.77 5.37
C ASP A 58 1.11 18.06 5.31
N GLY A 59 1.52 18.46 4.10
CA GLY A 59 2.30 19.67 3.85
C GLY A 59 3.76 19.60 4.31
N LYS A 60 4.23 18.43 4.69
CA LYS A 60 5.64 18.19 5.04
C LYS A 60 6.44 17.77 3.81
N SER A 61 7.74 17.60 3.98
CA SER A 61 8.61 17.12 2.91
C SER A 61 8.37 15.64 2.64
N ASP A 62 8.11 15.29 1.39
CA ASP A 62 7.98 13.92 0.90
C ASP A 62 9.33 13.27 0.53
N VAL A 63 10.43 13.93 0.92
CA VAL A 63 11.79 13.39 0.74
C VAL A 63 12.17 12.56 1.97
N PRO A 64 12.47 11.26 1.79
CA PRO A 64 12.90 10.41 2.89
C PRO A 64 14.19 10.92 3.54
N ALA A 65 14.14 11.23 4.84
CA ALA A 65 15.27 11.73 5.59
C ALA A 65 16.17 10.62 6.16
N GLU A 66 15.59 9.43 6.39
CA GLU A 66 16.29 8.29 7.00
C GLU A 66 16.74 7.31 5.91
N TYR A 67 18.00 7.43 5.50
CA TYR A 67 18.54 6.65 4.37
C TYR A 67 18.34 5.14 4.53
N THR A 68 18.70 4.57 5.69
CA THR A 68 18.62 3.12 5.94
C THR A 68 17.17 2.63 5.88
N ALA A 69 16.24 3.31 6.52
CA ALA A 69 14.83 2.97 6.51
C ALA A 69 14.23 3.04 5.09
N PHE A 70 14.69 4.01 4.28
CA PHE A 70 14.24 4.10 2.90
C PHE A 70 14.84 3.01 2.01
N GLN A 71 16.11 2.61 2.22
CA GLN A 71 16.70 1.47 1.50
C GLN A 71 15.95 0.17 1.82
N GLU A 72 15.58 -0.04 3.08
CA GLU A 72 14.75 -1.18 3.48
C GLU A 72 13.38 -1.14 2.79
N SER A 73 12.71 0.01 2.82
CA SER A 73 11.41 0.19 2.15
C SER A 73 11.49 -0.08 0.64
N LYS A 74 12.59 0.31 -0.01
CA LYS A 74 12.83 -0.01 -1.43
C LYS A 74 13.02 -1.51 -1.66
N ALA A 75 13.75 -2.20 -0.80
CA ALA A 75 13.96 -3.64 -0.91
C ALA A 75 12.64 -4.41 -0.73
N LEU A 76 11.82 -4.03 0.25
CA LEU A 76 10.51 -4.63 0.48
C LEU A 76 9.54 -4.36 -0.67
N ALA A 77 9.49 -3.13 -1.18
CA ALA A 77 8.66 -2.79 -2.33
C ALA A 77 9.07 -3.58 -3.58
N LYS A 78 10.37 -3.69 -3.84
CA LYS A 78 10.90 -4.49 -4.95
C LYS A 78 10.50 -5.95 -4.83
N MET A 79 10.69 -6.55 -3.66
CA MET A 79 10.29 -7.93 -3.40
C MET A 79 8.80 -8.17 -3.65
N MET A 80 7.95 -7.25 -3.20
CA MET A 80 6.50 -7.37 -3.38
C MET A 80 6.05 -7.22 -4.84
N ILE A 81 6.79 -6.46 -5.67
CA ILE A 81 6.44 -6.23 -7.07
C ILE A 81 7.04 -7.29 -7.98
N GLU A 82 8.32 -7.65 -7.79
CA GLU A 82 9.08 -8.42 -8.77
C GLU A 82 8.98 -9.94 -8.59
N ASP A 83 8.87 -10.42 -7.35
CA ASP A 83 8.98 -11.86 -7.09
C ASP A 83 7.67 -12.63 -7.34
N GLY A 84 6.55 -11.92 -7.65
CA GLY A 84 5.26 -12.54 -8.00
C GLY A 84 4.72 -13.54 -6.94
N GLU A 85 5.58 -13.94 -6.01
CA GLU A 85 5.24 -14.77 -4.87
C GLU A 85 4.64 -13.88 -3.79
N TYR A 86 3.35 -13.89 -3.73
CA TYR A 86 2.59 -13.19 -2.71
C TYR A 86 2.93 -13.74 -1.33
N ILE A 87 3.75 -13.00 -0.61
CA ILE A 87 3.78 -13.12 0.84
C ILE A 87 2.51 -12.43 1.33
N SER A 88 1.41 -13.16 1.41
CA SER A 88 0.17 -12.63 1.93
C SER A 88 0.25 -12.55 3.46
N VAL A 89 0.29 -11.34 3.97
CA VAL A 89 0.37 -11.04 5.40
C VAL A 89 -1.02 -10.76 5.96
N VAL A 90 -1.82 -10.00 5.23
CA VAL A 90 -3.15 -9.54 5.67
C VAL A 90 -4.29 -10.20 4.89
N GLY A 91 -4.04 -10.65 3.66
CA GLY A 91 -5.04 -11.23 2.77
C GLY A 91 -5.46 -10.27 1.67
N LYS A 92 -5.91 -10.85 0.55
CA LYS A 92 -6.19 -10.12 -0.71
C LYS A 92 -7.37 -9.15 -0.64
N ASP A 93 -8.26 -9.31 0.33
CA ASP A 93 -9.47 -8.50 0.48
C ASP A 93 -9.24 -7.29 1.40
N VAL A 94 -8.05 -7.18 1.99
CA VAL A 94 -7.72 -6.12 2.94
C VAL A 94 -7.28 -4.87 2.19
N THR A 95 -8.08 -3.82 2.29
CA THR A 95 -7.87 -2.54 1.60
C THR A 95 -7.77 -1.34 2.54
N HIS A 96 -8.01 -1.54 3.84
CA HIS A 96 -8.01 -0.47 4.83
C HIS A 96 -7.17 -0.81 6.05
N TYR A 97 -6.55 0.21 6.62
CA TYR A 97 -5.93 0.12 7.96
C TYR A 97 -5.90 1.50 8.63
N HIS A 98 -5.70 1.49 9.93
CA HIS A 98 -5.42 2.67 10.72
C HIS A 98 -4.41 2.34 11.83
N ALA A 99 -3.77 3.36 12.38
CA ALA A 99 -2.91 3.19 13.55
C ALA A 99 -3.73 2.77 14.78
N THR A 100 -3.19 1.90 15.63
CA THR A 100 -3.86 1.44 16.86
C THR A 100 -4.22 2.57 17.82
N SER A 101 -3.58 3.75 17.67
CA SER A 101 -3.83 4.94 18.49
C SER A 101 -5.05 5.74 18.08
N VAL A 102 -5.70 5.42 16.96
CA VAL A 102 -6.89 6.12 16.46
C VAL A 102 -8.05 5.15 16.24
N ASN A 103 -9.27 5.67 16.24
CA ASN A 103 -10.47 4.90 15.95
C ASN A 103 -11.32 5.67 14.93
N PRO A 104 -11.05 5.51 13.62
CA PRO A 104 -11.78 6.22 12.58
C PRO A 104 -13.22 5.68 12.45
N TYR A 105 -14.17 6.56 12.18
CA TYR A 105 -15.60 6.23 12.10
C TYR A 105 -15.93 5.14 11.06
N TRP A 106 -15.13 5.03 10.00
CA TRP A 106 -15.35 4.05 8.94
C TRP A 106 -15.00 2.61 9.36
N SER A 107 -14.19 2.42 10.41
CA SER A 107 -13.75 1.08 10.85
C SER A 107 -14.92 0.21 11.30
N ASP A 108 -15.99 0.81 11.84
CA ASP A 108 -17.19 0.06 12.29
C ASP A 108 -17.98 -0.54 11.12
N SER A 109 -17.80 -0.03 9.90
CA SER A 109 -18.47 -0.52 8.69
C SER A 109 -17.69 -1.58 7.92
N LEU A 110 -16.47 -1.88 8.35
CA LEU A 110 -15.57 -2.83 7.70
C LEU A 110 -15.36 -4.08 8.56
N SER A 111 -14.90 -5.16 7.91
CA SER A 111 -14.60 -6.41 8.60
C SER A 111 -13.18 -6.38 9.15
N TYR A 112 -13.04 -6.40 10.48
CA TYR A 112 -11.74 -6.56 11.13
C TYR A 112 -11.06 -7.84 10.66
N THR A 113 -9.79 -7.76 10.28
CA THR A 113 -9.00 -8.91 9.84
C THR A 113 -7.94 -9.28 10.87
N LYS A 114 -7.03 -8.37 11.16
CA LYS A 114 -5.98 -8.58 12.16
C LYS A 114 -5.31 -7.26 12.58
N THR A 115 -4.54 -7.34 13.65
CA THR A 115 -3.64 -6.27 14.08
C THR A 115 -2.20 -6.76 13.93
N ILE A 116 -1.34 -5.95 13.32
CA ILE A 116 0.09 -6.23 13.17
C ILE A 116 0.84 -4.96 13.58
N GLY A 117 1.71 -5.08 14.59
CA GLY A 117 2.43 -3.95 15.13
C GLY A 117 1.49 -2.82 15.56
N ASN A 118 1.68 -1.63 15.00
CA ASN A 118 0.91 -0.45 15.32
C ASN A 118 -0.30 -0.21 14.38
N HIS A 119 -0.67 -1.20 13.56
CA HIS A 119 -1.75 -1.07 12.58
C HIS A 119 -2.84 -2.13 12.75
N VAL A 120 -4.08 -1.69 12.56
CA VAL A 120 -5.28 -2.55 12.53
C VAL A 120 -5.80 -2.61 11.10
N PHE A 121 -5.99 -3.80 10.58
CA PHE A 121 -6.31 -4.07 9.17
C PHE A 121 -7.75 -4.56 8.99
N TYR A 122 -8.39 -4.10 7.91
CA TYR A 122 -9.79 -4.38 7.61
C TYR A 122 -9.98 -4.75 6.13
N ALA A 123 -10.90 -5.71 5.92
CA ALA A 123 -11.44 -6.01 4.60
C ALA A 123 -12.77 -5.27 4.38
N GLU A 124 -13.07 -4.97 3.12
CA GLU A 124 -14.41 -4.49 2.76
C GLU A 124 -15.44 -5.58 3.00
N SER A 125 -16.57 -5.22 3.63
CA SER A 125 -17.65 -6.16 3.93
C SER A 125 -18.50 -6.45 2.69
N SER A 126 -17.90 -6.91 1.60
CA SER A 126 -18.63 -7.32 0.42
C SER A 126 -18.49 -8.82 0.17
N ASN A 127 -19.63 -9.49 0.02
CA ASN A 127 -19.72 -10.85 -0.52
C ASN A 127 -19.31 -10.93 -2.01
N LYS A 128 -18.62 -9.91 -2.53
CA LYS A 128 -18.21 -9.82 -3.91
C LYS A 128 -16.73 -10.10 -4.01
N PRO A 129 -16.31 -11.21 -4.61
CA PRO A 129 -14.90 -11.40 -4.92
C PRO A 129 -14.45 -10.24 -5.81
N LEU A 130 -13.42 -9.51 -5.38
CA LEU A 130 -12.81 -8.45 -6.17
C LEU A 130 -12.21 -9.10 -7.42
N PRO A 131 -12.64 -8.69 -8.64
CA PRO A 131 -11.98 -9.17 -9.84
C PRO A 131 -10.55 -8.66 -9.86
N ARG A 132 -9.62 -9.56 -10.08
CA ARG A 132 -8.22 -9.20 -10.23
C ARG A 132 -8.00 -8.55 -11.59
N PRO A 133 -7.38 -7.38 -11.69
CA PRO A 133 -6.95 -6.91 -12.97
C PRO A 133 -5.82 -7.82 -13.48
N THR A 134 -5.99 -8.31 -14.68
CA THR A 134 -4.87 -8.78 -15.50
C THR A 134 -4.27 -7.56 -16.16
N GLY A 135 -3.06 -7.20 -15.86
CA GLY A 135 -2.41 -6.03 -16.46
C GLY A 135 -1.02 -5.73 -15.92
N LEU A 136 -0.36 -4.81 -16.59
CA LEU A 136 0.93 -4.29 -16.16
C LEU A 136 0.75 -3.36 -14.97
N ILE A 137 1.38 -3.68 -13.85
CA ILE A 137 1.54 -2.75 -12.73
C ILE A 137 2.80 -1.94 -13.02
N CYS A 138 2.61 -0.66 -13.36
CA CYS A 138 3.71 0.24 -13.65
C CYS A 138 3.98 1.12 -12.43
N GLU A 139 5.16 1.05 -11.88
CA GLU A 139 5.64 2.01 -10.91
C GLU A 139 6.27 3.21 -11.65
N GLN A 140 5.58 4.34 -11.65
CA GLN A 140 6.17 5.59 -12.09
C GLN A 140 7.05 6.15 -10.97
N ARG A 141 8.35 6.15 -11.20
CA ARG A 141 9.31 6.79 -10.31
C ARG A 141 9.56 8.22 -10.78
N ASP A 142 8.67 9.11 -10.45
CA ASP A 142 8.92 10.54 -10.58
C ASP A 142 9.31 11.14 -9.22
N TYR A 143 10.55 10.98 -8.86
CA TYR A 143 11.23 11.87 -7.96
C TYR A 143 12.63 12.18 -8.50
N HIS A 144 12.72 13.26 -9.20
CA HIS A 144 13.82 14.15 -9.63
C HIS A 144 15.25 13.60 -9.88
N VAL A 145 15.56 12.34 -9.66
CA VAL A 145 16.93 11.82 -9.86
C VAL A 145 17.00 10.50 -10.65
N TYR A 146 15.94 9.70 -10.72
CA TYR A 146 15.99 8.44 -11.47
C TYR A 146 14.60 8.13 -12.08
N ALA A 147 14.42 8.52 -13.33
CA ALA A 147 13.30 8.05 -14.14
C ALA A 147 13.56 6.58 -14.55
N MET A 148 13.02 5.64 -13.80
CA MET A 148 12.88 4.26 -14.24
C MET A 148 11.41 3.85 -14.09
N ASN A 149 10.73 3.68 -15.22
CA ASN A 149 9.45 3.01 -15.26
C ASN A 149 9.71 1.50 -15.16
N THR A 150 9.43 0.92 -14.02
CA THR A 150 9.44 -0.54 -13.88
C THR A 150 8.00 -1.02 -13.95
N CYS A 151 7.63 -1.67 -15.04
CA CYS A 151 6.35 -2.34 -15.19
C CYS A 151 6.54 -3.84 -14.97
N VAL A 152 5.67 -4.44 -14.17
CA VAL A 152 5.64 -5.88 -13.95
C VAL A 152 4.28 -6.40 -14.40
N GLU A 153 4.26 -7.45 -15.20
CA GLU A 153 3.01 -8.15 -15.51
C GLU A 153 2.49 -8.82 -14.26
N TYR A 154 1.28 -8.44 -13.89
CA TYR A 154 0.56 -9.08 -12.80
C TYR A 154 -0.34 -10.17 -13.40
N GLU A 155 0.12 -11.41 -13.36
CA GLU A 155 -0.74 -12.56 -13.63
C GLU A 155 -1.49 -12.92 -12.34
N GLY A 156 -2.73 -12.45 -12.25
CA GLY A 156 -3.63 -12.92 -11.21
C GLY A 156 -3.97 -14.39 -11.49
N GLU A 157 -3.55 -15.30 -10.61
CA GLU A 157 -4.09 -16.66 -10.67
C GLU A 157 -5.61 -16.64 -10.44
N LEU A 158 -6.31 -17.36 -11.31
CA LEU A 158 -7.75 -17.59 -11.25
C LEU A 158 -8.17 -18.39 -10.00
#